data_c1c28b5b186c5cb4aa057eb98fed3180
#
_entry.id   c1c28b5b186c5cb4aa057eb98fed3180
#
_cell.length_a   1.000
_cell.length_b   1.000
_cell.length_c   1.000
_cell.angle_alpha   90.00
_cell.angle_beta   90.00
_cell.angle_gamma   90.00
#
_symmetry.space_group_name_H-M   'P 1'
#
loop_
_entity.id
_entity.type
_entity.pdbx_description
1 polymer ?
#
loop_
_entity_poly.entity_id
_entity_poly.type
_entity_poly.pdbx_seq_one_letter_code
_entity_poly.pdbx_strand_id
1 'polypeptide(L)'
;MNKLREFDQDTIAAISTPPGEGGIGVIRLSGTEAVAIADRIFESTKRTWVKDQPSFSVQHGHIVSKRPSGNGEKIDEVLLLLMRAPKSYTREDVVEISAHGGRAVLKAILDLSIRQGARLA
;
A
#
# COMPACT_ATOMS: atom_id res chain seq x y z
N MET A 1 18.72 -7.27 21.88
CA MET A 1 18.11 -6.38 20.90
C MET A 1 16.95 -5.63 21.54
N ASN A 2 16.91 -4.34 21.34
CA ASN A 2 15.93 -3.48 21.99
C ASN A 2 14.55 -3.62 21.30
N LYS A 3 13.51 -3.85 22.10
CA LYS A 3 12.13 -3.94 21.58
C LYS A 3 11.68 -2.68 20.85
N LEU A 4 12.17 -1.51 21.26
CA LEU A 4 11.88 -0.25 20.56
C LEU A 4 12.40 -0.24 19.13
N ARG A 5 13.54 -0.88 18.87
CA ARG A 5 14.07 -1.01 17.51
C ARG A 5 13.20 -1.87 16.63
N GLU A 6 12.62 -2.93 17.18
CA GLU A 6 11.71 -3.79 16.44
C GLU A 6 10.46 -3.03 16.03
N PHE A 7 9.90 -2.20 16.93
CA PHE A 7 8.76 -1.36 16.63
C PHE A 7 9.08 -0.28 15.61
N ASP A 8 10.26 0.35 15.71
CA ASP A 8 10.67 1.40 14.78
C ASP A 8 10.89 0.86 13.37
N GLN A 9 11.15 -0.44 13.22
CA GLN A 9 11.35 -1.08 11.93
C GLN A 9 10.08 -1.69 11.35
N ASP A 10 9.01 -1.74 12.14
CA ASP A 10 7.74 -2.29 11.65
C ASP A 10 7.18 -1.43 10.53
N THR A 11 6.70 -2.11 9.49
CA THR A 11 5.89 -1.44 8.47
C THR A 11 4.44 -1.49 8.92
N ILE A 12 3.83 -0.33 8.96
CA ILE A 12 2.44 -0.19 9.40
C ILE A 12 1.52 0.07 8.21
N ALA A 13 0.28 -0.34 8.39
CA ALA A 13 -0.80 -0.08 7.44
C ALA A 13 -1.97 0.58 8.15
N ALA A 14 -2.55 1.57 7.53
CA ALA A 14 -3.70 2.27 8.10
C ALA A 14 -4.60 2.82 6.99
N ILE A 15 -5.88 2.95 7.32
CA ILE A 15 -6.79 3.76 6.50
C ILE A 15 -6.54 5.21 6.90
N SER A 16 -6.05 6.01 5.97
CA SER A 16 -5.63 7.38 6.26
C SER A 16 -6.68 8.44 5.96
N THR A 17 -7.83 8.03 5.43
CA THR A 17 -8.97 8.92 5.23
C THR A 17 -10.07 8.61 6.24
N PRO A 18 -10.84 9.61 6.70
CA PRO A 18 -11.97 9.33 7.56
C PRO A 18 -12.96 8.40 6.89
N PRO A 19 -13.59 7.47 7.64
CA PRO A 19 -14.68 6.69 7.08
C PRO A 19 -15.79 7.65 6.64
N GLY A 20 -16.14 7.59 5.36
CA GLY A 20 -17.13 8.48 4.79
C GLY A 20 -17.83 7.82 3.64
N GLU A 21 -18.87 8.46 3.17
CA GLU A 21 -19.63 7.99 2.03
C GLU A 21 -18.99 8.46 0.74
N GLY A 22 -18.91 7.57 -0.20
CA GLY A 22 -18.52 7.87 -1.55
C GLY A 22 -17.12 8.41 -1.68
N GLY A 23 -16.66 8.49 -2.86
CA GLY A 23 -15.37 9.02 -3.16
C GLY A 23 -14.23 8.05 -2.88
N ILE A 24 -13.08 8.61 -2.64
CA ILE A 24 -11.81 7.88 -2.60
C ILE A 24 -11.40 7.64 -1.17
N GLY A 25 -11.07 6.39 -0.85
CA GLY A 25 -10.41 6.06 0.40
C GLY A 25 -8.93 5.82 0.15
N VAL A 26 -8.11 6.11 1.15
CA VAL A 26 -6.66 5.95 1.05
C VAL A 26 -6.16 4.99 2.11
N ILE A 27 -5.40 3.99 1.67
CA ILE A 27 -4.61 3.12 2.54
C ILE A 27 -3.18 3.62 2.49
N ARG A 28 -2.56 3.80 3.66
CA ARG A 28 -1.16 4.18 3.74
C ARG A 28 -0.33 3.05 4.33
N LEU A 29 0.74 2.68 3.64
CA LEU A 29 1.78 1.80 4.13
C LEU A 29 3.01 2.65 4.44
N SER A 30 3.59 2.51 5.61
CA SER A 30 4.77 3.27 6.00
C SER A 30 5.77 2.35 6.70
N GLY A 31 7.00 2.36 6.22
CA GLY A 31 8.08 1.56 6.80
C GLY A 31 8.99 0.96 5.75
N THR A 32 9.97 0.20 6.24
CA THR A 32 11.01 -0.36 5.37
C THR A 32 10.48 -1.40 4.37
N GLU A 33 9.36 -2.04 4.69
CA GLU A 33 8.76 -3.07 3.83
C GLU A 33 7.56 -2.55 3.00
N ALA A 34 7.29 -1.26 3.05
CA ALA A 34 6.11 -0.70 2.37
C ALA A 34 6.13 -1.00 0.86
N VAL A 35 7.28 -0.79 0.22
CA VAL A 35 7.42 -1.05 -1.22
C VAL A 35 7.28 -2.54 -1.54
N ALA A 36 7.91 -3.40 -0.75
CA ALA A 36 7.83 -4.84 -0.96
C ALA A 36 6.40 -5.37 -0.79
N ILE A 37 5.69 -4.89 0.24
CA ILE A 37 4.29 -5.26 0.46
C ILE A 37 3.43 -4.79 -0.72
N ALA A 38 3.61 -3.54 -1.15
CA ALA A 38 2.86 -3.00 -2.28
C ALA A 38 3.09 -3.84 -3.55
N ASP A 39 4.31 -4.26 -3.81
CA ASP A 39 4.62 -5.06 -5.00
C ASP A 39 3.97 -6.45 -4.96
N ARG A 40 3.61 -6.96 -3.78
CA ARG A 40 2.92 -8.25 -3.67
C ARG A 40 1.44 -8.18 -3.98
N ILE A 41 0.83 -7.01 -3.86
CA ILE A 41 -0.63 -6.86 -3.97
C ILE A 41 -1.07 -5.87 -5.04
N PHE A 42 -0.14 -5.24 -5.76
CA PHE A 42 -0.45 -4.25 -6.78
C PHE A 42 0.13 -4.66 -8.13
N GLU A 43 -0.71 -4.65 -9.15
CA GLU A 43 -0.29 -4.80 -10.55
C GLU A 43 -0.56 -3.51 -11.29
N SER A 44 0.50 -2.87 -11.77
CA SER A 44 0.36 -1.65 -12.57
C SER A 44 -0.17 -1.97 -13.97
N THR A 45 -0.88 -1.01 -14.55
CA THR A 45 -1.36 -1.12 -15.94
C THR A 45 -0.20 -1.33 -16.92
N LYS A 46 0.93 -0.72 -16.65
CA LYS A 46 2.13 -0.84 -17.49
C LYS A 46 3.02 -2.02 -17.12
N ARG A 47 2.59 -2.84 -16.16
CA ARG A 47 3.32 -4.00 -15.65
C ARG A 47 4.70 -3.66 -15.08
N THR A 48 4.83 -2.47 -14.52
CA THR A 48 6.04 -2.02 -13.82
C THR A 48 5.98 -2.40 -12.35
N TRP A 49 7.13 -2.40 -11.69
CA TRP A 49 7.22 -2.68 -10.26
C TRP A 49 7.34 -1.38 -9.47
N VAL A 50 6.72 -1.34 -8.29
CA VAL A 50 6.83 -0.18 -7.40
C VAL A 50 8.29 0.04 -7.01
N LYS A 51 9.01 -1.03 -6.73
CA LYS A 51 10.44 -0.95 -6.35
C LYS A 51 11.31 -0.25 -7.38
N ASP A 52 10.91 -0.24 -8.64
CA ASP A 52 11.68 0.36 -9.73
C ASP A 52 11.30 1.81 -10.02
N GLN A 53 10.35 2.36 -9.29
CA GLN A 53 9.86 3.71 -9.53
C GLN A 53 10.59 4.74 -8.67
N PRO A 54 10.74 5.97 -9.18
CA PRO A 54 11.32 7.05 -8.38
C PRO A 54 10.35 7.52 -7.30
N SER A 55 10.89 8.26 -6.34
CA SER A 55 10.06 8.91 -5.32
C SER A 55 9.12 9.92 -5.97
N PHE A 56 7.95 10.12 -5.34
CA PHE A 56 6.89 11.01 -5.84
C PHE A 56 6.34 10.59 -7.20
N SER A 57 6.30 9.29 -7.44
CA SER A 57 5.67 8.73 -8.64
C SER A 57 4.29 8.19 -8.34
N VAL A 58 3.41 8.24 -9.35
CA VAL A 58 2.07 7.69 -9.28
C VAL A 58 1.90 6.66 -10.38
N GLN A 59 1.34 5.51 -10.03
CA GLN A 59 1.02 4.45 -10.97
C GLN A 59 -0.46 4.10 -10.90
N HIS A 60 -1.06 3.88 -12.06
CA HIS A 60 -2.40 3.32 -12.17
C HIS A 60 -2.30 1.80 -12.24
N GLY A 61 -3.22 1.12 -11.57
CA GLY A 61 -3.27 -0.33 -11.63
C GLY A 61 -4.41 -0.91 -10.81
N HIS A 62 -4.22 -2.14 -10.38
CA HIS A 62 -5.23 -2.88 -9.62
C HIS A 62 -4.60 -3.53 -8.40
N ILE A 63 -5.37 -3.55 -7.32
CA ILE A 63 -5.03 -4.40 -6.18
C ILE A 63 -5.49 -5.82 -6.52
N VAL A 64 -4.60 -6.76 -6.28
CA VAL A 64 -4.81 -8.18 -6.51
C VAL A 64 -4.49 -8.94 -5.23
N SER A 65 -5.09 -10.11 -5.07
CA SER A 65 -4.85 -10.89 -3.85
C SER A 65 -3.42 -11.42 -3.76
N LYS A 66 -2.81 -11.65 -4.90
CA LYS A 66 -1.42 -12.10 -4.98
C LYS A 66 -0.86 -11.83 -6.37
N ARG A 67 0.33 -11.27 -6.43
CA ARG A 67 1.03 -11.05 -7.69
C ARG A 67 2.04 -12.19 -7.95
N PRO A 68 2.15 -12.75 -9.17
CA PRO A 68 1.34 -12.38 -10.34
C PRO A 68 -0.08 -12.92 -10.21
N SER A 69 -1.05 -12.17 -10.74
CA SER A 69 -2.45 -12.47 -10.51
C SER A 69 -2.95 -13.68 -11.31
N GLY A 70 -2.31 -14.04 -12.37
CA GLY A 70 -2.82 -15.12 -13.22
C GLY A 70 -4.27 -14.89 -13.61
N ASN A 71 -5.16 -15.77 -13.18
CA ASN A 71 -6.62 -15.57 -13.23
C ASN A 71 -7.10 -14.80 -12.01
N GLY A 72 -6.22 -14.04 -11.39
CA GLY A 72 -6.41 -13.44 -10.11
C GLY A 72 -7.56 -12.47 -10.03
N GLU A 73 -8.19 -12.48 -8.89
CA GLU A 73 -9.21 -11.53 -8.55
C GLU A 73 -8.61 -10.14 -8.44
N LYS A 74 -9.12 -9.23 -9.23
CA LYS A 74 -8.85 -7.81 -9.07
C LYS A 74 -9.82 -7.27 -8.05
N ILE A 75 -9.28 -6.74 -6.96
CA ILE A 75 -10.11 -6.26 -5.87
C ILE A 75 -10.62 -4.85 -6.16
N ASP A 76 -9.75 -3.99 -6.68
CA ASP A 76 -10.15 -2.64 -7.04
C ASP A 76 -9.13 -2.02 -8.00
N GLU A 77 -9.60 -1.06 -8.77
CA GLU A 77 -8.74 -0.19 -9.56
C GLU A 77 -8.27 0.96 -8.70
N VAL A 78 -6.97 1.22 -8.69
CA VAL A 78 -6.36 2.16 -7.76
C VAL A 78 -5.29 3.01 -8.41
N LEU A 79 -4.97 4.12 -7.72
CA LEU A 79 -3.74 4.87 -7.95
C LEU A 79 -2.81 4.61 -6.77
N LEU A 80 -1.55 4.38 -7.07
CA LEU A 80 -0.53 4.15 -6.06
C LEU A 80 0.52 5.24 -6.14
N LEU A 81 0.70 5.95 -5.02
CA LEU A 81 1.71 6.99 -4.86
C LEU A 81 2.85 6.44 -4.02
N LEU A 82 4.07 6.60 -4.51
CA LEU A 82 5.29 6.22 -3.79
C LEU A 82 6.05 7.46 -3.35
N MET A 83 6.41 7.48 -2.06
CA MET A 83 7.34 8.48 -1.50
C MET A 83 8.45 7.74 -0.78
N ARG A 84 9.70 7.98 -1.18
CA ARG A 84 10.84 7.29 -0.59
C ARG A 84 11.49 8.12 0.51
N ALA A 85 11.98 7.42 1.53
CA ALA A 85 12.81 8.04 2.55
C ALA A 85 14.03 8.72 1.91
N PRO A 86 14.55 9.80 2.51
CA PRO A 86 14.04 10.52 3.69
C PRO A 86 13.02 11.62 3.36
N LYS A 87 12.63 11.78 2.11
CA LYS A 87 11.77 12.88 1.63
C LYS A 87 10.29 12.51 1.65
N SER A 88 9.88 11.70 2.60
CA SER A 88 8.48 11.34 2.82
C SER A 88 7.95 12.03 4.07
N TYR A 89 6.64 11.99 4.28
CA TYR A 89 6.02 12.56 5.48
C TYR A 89 6.54 11.95 6.77
N THR A 90 6.85 10.67 6.74
CA THR A 90 7.28 9.93 7.93
C THR A 90 8.79 9.72 7.99
N ARG A 91 9.52 10.19 6.98
CA ARG A 91 10.94 9.92 6.74
C ARG A 91 11.24 8.43 6.50
N GLU A 92 10.22 7.66 6.21
CA GLU A 92 10.31 6.26 5.80
C GLU A 92 9.75 6.14 4.39
N ASP A 93 9.90 4.97 3.78
CA ASP A 93 9.19 4.71 2.54
C ASP A 93 7.69 4.67 2.81
N VAL A 94 6.94 5.40 2.02
CA VAL A 94 5.49 5.48 2.14
C VAL A 94 4.85 5.13 0.81
N VAL A 95 3.83 4.27 0.87
CA VAL A 95 2.98 3.97 -0.27
C VAL A 95 1.55 4.38 0.10
N GLU A 96 0.92 5.17 -0.74
CA GLU A 96 -0.48 5.50 -0.59
C GLU A 96 -1.28 4.91 -1.74
N ILE A 97 -2.31 4.15 -1.39
CA ILE A 97 -3.19 3.48 -2.36
C ILE A 97 -4.55 4.15 -2.28
N SER A 98 -4.94 4.81 -3.37
CA SER A 98 -6.23 5.49 -3.48
C SER A 98 -7.22 4.57 -4.18
N ALA A 99 -8.26 4.17 -3.48
CA ALA A 99 -9.24 3.19 -3.92
C ALA A 99 -10.64 3.79 -3.99
N HIS A 100 -11.50 3.19 -4.80
CA HIS A 100 -12.84 3.70 -5.08
C HIS A 100 -13.98 2.83 -4.56
N GLY A 101 -13.69 1.64 -4.08
CA GLY A 101 -14.69 0.63 -3.79
C GLY A 101 -15.41 0.75 -2.45
N GLY A 102 -15.21 1.82 -1.70
CA GLY A 102 -15.89 2.00 -0.42
C GLY A 102 -15.21 1.26 0.74
N ARG A 103 -15.90 1.21 1.89
CA ARG A 103 -15.33 0.66 3.13
C ARG A 103 -14.92 -0.80 3.04
N ALA A 104 -15.74 -1.62 2.39
CA ALA A 104 -15.45 -3.04 2.27
C ALA A 104 -14.16 -3.29 1.48
N VAL A 105 -13.95 -2.52 0.42
CA VAL A 105 -12.74 -2.60 -0.39
C VAL A 105 -11.53 -2.09 0.39
N LEU A 106 -11.65 -0.97 1.08
CA LEU A 106 -10.57 -0.45 1.92
C LEU A 106 -10.15 -1.48 2.97
N LYS A 107 -11.12 -2.12 3.61
CA LYS A 107 -10.83 -3.15 4.59
C LYS A 107 -10.14 -4.35 3.94
N ALA A 108 -10.57 -4.75 2.75
CA ALA A 108 -9.95 -5.86 2.04
C ALA A 108 -8.49 -5.55 1.69
N ILE A 109 -8.19 -4.33 1.25
CA ILE A 109 -6.82 -3.91 0.95
C ILE A 109 -5.98 -3.87 2.23
N LEU A 110 -6.54 -3.34 3.31
CA LEU A 110 -5.86 -3.32 4.61
C LEU A 110 -5.52 -4.73 5.07
N ASP A 111 -6.49 -5.64 5.01
CA ASP A 111 -6.29 -7.04 5.41
C ASP A 111 -5.22 -7.73 4.56
N LEU A 112 -5.20 -7.48 3.25
CA LEU A 112 -4.16 -7.99 2.37
C LEU A 112 -2.78 -7.46 2.76
N SER A 113 -2.69 -6.18 3.07
CA SER A 113 -1.43 -5.55 3.48
C SER A 113 -0.90 -6.19 4.76
N ILE A 114 -1.79 -6.45 5.71
CA ILE A 114 -1.44 -7.11 6.97
C ILE A 114 -0.97 -8.55 6.73
N ARG A 115 -1.66 -9.29 5.86
CA ARG A 115 -1.23 -10.65 5.50
C ARG A 115 0.14 -10.68 4.84
N GLN A 116 0.51 -9.61 4.16
CA GLN A 116 1.80 -9.52 3.48
C GLN A 116 2.90 -8.95 4.37
N GLY A 117 2.61 -8.68 5.62
CA GLY A 117 3.63 -8.33 6.61
C GLY A 117 3.48 -6.97 7.28
N ALA A 118 2.48 -6.19 6.95
CA ALA A 118 2.24 -4.93 7.64
C ALA A 118 1.58 -5.17 9.00
N ARG A 119 1.87 -4.29 9.93
CA ARG A 119 1.19 -4.24 11.23
C ARG A 119 0.11 -3.17 11.18
N LEU A 120 -1.04 -3.46 11.72
CA LEU A 120 -2.11 -2.46 11.84
C LEU A 120 -1.64 -1.32 12.74
N ALA A 121 -1.76 -0.13 12.25
CA ALA A 121 -1.37 1.07 12.99
C ALA A 121 -2.32 1.36 14.15
#